data_f6e87d4bd0cc21ef2271320457a9e342
#
_entry.id   f6e87d4bd0cc21ef2271320457a9e342
#
_cell.length_a   1.000
_cell.length_b   1.000
_cell.length_c   1.000
_cell.angle_alpha   90.00
_cell.angle_beta   90.00
_cell.angle_gamma   90.00
#
_symmetry.space_group_name_H-M   'P 1'
#
loop_
_entity.id
_entity.type
_entity.pdbx_description
1 polymer ?
#
loop_
_entity_poly.entity_id
_entity_poly.type
_entity_poly.pdbx_seq_one_letter_code
_entity_poly.pdbx_strand_id
1 'polypeptide(L)'
;MISFARMVQTGAASLLLIATALPFSPALADDGFPFGTEMQLDVGRQPGSKRIPNLEIGDAGEVVLELWCKGGKGQFSVAGNTVIFVAGAMENRPCPPDRAQADDELIAALTDAGTWKRQGDFVSFVGAKTLRFRINTN
;
A
#
# COMPACT_ATOMS: atom_id res chain seq x y z
N MET A 1 27.33 77.03 -40.26
CA MET A 1 26.85 75.67 -40.57
C MET A 1 26.91 74.83 -39.31
N ILE A 2 25.74 74.50 -38.80
CA ILE A 2 25.65 73.86 -37.50
C ILE A 2 25.40 72.39 -37.75
N SER A 3 26.34 71.52 -37.33
CA SER A 3 26.20 70.08 -37.45
C SER A 3 25.65 69.52 -36.12
N PHE A 4 24.42 69.06 -36.14
CA PHE A 4 23.85 68.38 -34.98
C PHE A 4 24.15 66.89 -35.04
N ALA A 5 25.04 66.45 -34.15
CA ALA A 5 25.24 65.04 -33.92
C ALA A 5 24.16 64.54 -32.96
N ARG A 6 23.27 63.68 -33.45
CA ARG A 6 22.30 62.99 -32.64
C ARG A 6 22.96 61.76 -31.99
N MET A 7 23.07 61.82 -30.67
CA MET A 7 23.53 60.74 -29.85
C MET A 7 22.32 59.79 -29.61
N VAL A 8 22.36 58.61 -30.19
CA VAL A 8 21.36 57.56 -29.96
C VAL A 8 21.82 56.74 -28.74
N GLN A 9 21.13 56.95 -27.66
CA GLN A 9 21.29 56.07 -26.49
C GLN A 9 20.46 54.82 -26.70
N THR A 10 21.13 53.70 -26.92
CA THR A 10 20.54 52.36 -26.88
C THR A 10 20.49 51.88 -25.43
N GLY A 11 19.31 51.96 -24.85
CA GLY A 11 19.02 51.36 -23.55
C GLY A 11 18.92 49.84 -23.70
N ALA A 12 19.88 49.14 -23.17
CA ALA A 12 19.79 47.69 -23.01
C ALA A 12 18.89 47.37 -21.81
N ALA A 13 17.69 46.92 -22.09
CA ALA A 13 16.81 46.37 -21.06
C ALA A 13 17.24 44.95 -20.76
N SER A 14 17.96 44.79 -19.65
CA SER A 14 18.28 43.46 -19.10
C SER A 14 17.01 42.87 -18.48
N LEU A 15 16.36 41.95 -19.18
CA LEU A 15 15.34 41.08 -18.56
C LEU A 15 16.02 40.10 -17.61
N LEU A 16 15.90 40.36 -16.32
CA LEU A 16 16.18 39.35 -15.29
C LEU A 16 15.09 38.30 -15.33
N LEU A 17 15.37 37.14 -15.91
CA LEU A 17 14.57 35.93 -15.75
C LEU A 17 14.78 35.43 -14.31
N ILE A 18 13.86 35.78 -13.43
CA ILE A 18 13.79 35.17 -12.11
C ILE A 18 13.21 33.74 -12.31
N ALA A 19 14.10 32.76 -12.38
CA ALA A 19 13.72 31.37 -12.32
C ALA A 19 13.24 31.08 -10.90
N THR A 20 11.92 31.08 -10.69
CA THR A 20 11.32 30.57 -9.46
C THR A 20 11.48 29.06 -9.45
N ALA A 21 12.55 28.60 -8.81
CA ALA A 21 12.68 27.19 -8.46
C ALA A 21 11.58 26.86 -7.46
N LEU A 22 10.54 26.15 -7.92
CA LEU A 22 9.56 25.55 -7.02
C LEU A 22 10.28 24.53 -6.16
N PRO A 23 10.14 24.59 -4.83
CA PRO A 23 10.71 23.56 -3.99
C PRO A 23 10.02 22.23 -4.35
N PHE A 24 10.76 21.33 -4.97
CA PHE A 24 10.38 19.93 -4.99
C PHE A 24 10.45 19.47 -3.53
N SER A 25 9.29 19.44 -2.88
CA SER A 25 9.18 18.67 -1.65
C SER A 25 9.43 17.22 -2.05
N PRO A 26 10.46 16.55 -1.49
CA PRO A 26 10.54 15.10 -1.67
C PRO A 26 9.21 14.55 -1.17
N ALA A 27 8.46 13.87 -2.03
CA ALA A 27 7.36 13.05 -1.57
C ALA A 27 7.96 12.21 -0.45
N LEU A 28 7.42 12.33 0.77
CA LEU A 28 7.70 11.44 1.89
C LEU A 28 7.63 10.04 1.27
N ALA A 29 8.70 9.24 1.44
CA ALA A 29 8.80 7.90 0.88
C ALA A 29 7.44 7.26 1.08
N ASP A 30 6.68 7.20 0.00
CA ASP A 30 5.30 6.75 0.07
C ASP A 30 5.40 5.34 0.60
N ASP A 31 4.82 5.14 1.74
CA ASP A 31 4.61 3.82 2.28
C ASP A 31 3.67 3.11 1.29
N GLY A 32 4.24 2.72 0.14
CA GLY A 32 3.53 2.05 -0.93
C GLY A 32 2.92 0.74 -0.47
N PHE A 33 2.14 0.13 -1.36
CA PHE A 33 1.57 -1.19 -1.07
C PHE A 33 2.70 -2.16 -0.70
N PRO A 34 2.52 -3.02 0.32
CA PRO A 34 3.59 -3.83 0.91
C PRO A 34 3.95 -5.05 0.07
N PHE A 35 4.32 -4.84 -1.19
CA PHE A 35 4.89 -5.88 -2.03
C PHE A 35 6.21 -6.37 -1.45
N GLY A 36 6.50 -7.65 -1.60
CA GLY A 36 7.73 -8.25 -1.13
C GLY A 36 7.86 -8.32 0.40
N THR A 37 6.75 -8.23 1.13
CA THR A 37 6.75 -8.25 2.59
C THR A 37 5.85 -9.32 3.17
N GLU A 38 6.17 -9.67 4.41
CA GLU A 38 5.34 -10.50 5.26
C GLU A 38 4.67 -9.64 6.31
N MET A 39 3.39 -9.87 6.57
CA MET A 39 2.65 -9.13 7.59
C MET A 39 1.67 -10.02 8.34
N GLN A 40 1.47 -9.71 9.60
CA GLN A 40 0.63 -10.45 10.52
C GLN A 40 -0.63 -9.64 10.86
N LEU A 41 -1.77 -10.32 10.96
CA LEU A 41 -3.02 -9.69 11.40
C LEU A 41 -2.85 -9.12 12.81
N ASP A 42 -3.21 -7.85 12.99
CA ASP A 42 -3.07 -7.12 14.25
C ASP A 42 -4.26 -7.42 15.18
N VAL A 43 -4.28 -8.65 15.66
CA VAL A 43 -5.28 -9.16 16.62
C VAL A 43 -4.63 -10.10 17.62
N GLY A 44 -5.30 -10.33 18.74
CA GLY A 44 -4.90 -11.36 19.69
C GLY A 44 -5.09 -12.77 19.15
N ARG A 45 -4.40 -13.74 19.76
CA ARG A 45 -4.60 -15.14 19.42
C ARG A 45 -6.01 -15.59 19.81
N GLN A 46 -6.64 -16.37 18.94
CA GLN A 46 -7.89 -17.04 19.30
C GLN A 46 -7.62 -18.20 20.29
N PRO A 47 -8.56 -18.47 21.20
CA PRO A 47 -8.46 -19.62 22.10
C PRO A 47 -8.22 -20.92 21.32
N GLY A 48 -7.20 -21.69 21.72
CA GLY A 48 -6.85 -22.94 21.07
C GLY A 48 -6.11 -22.82 19.74
N SER A 49 -5.92 -21.62 19.18
CA SER A 49 -5.09 -21.40 18.01
C SER A 49 -3.64 -21.11 18.41
N LYS A 50 -2.70 -21.79 17.76
CA LYS A 50 -1.26 -21.51 17.87
C LYS A 50 -0.79 -20.46 16.89
N ARG A 51 -1.65 -20.04 15.96
CA ARG A 51 -1.34 -19.13 14.86
C ARG A 51 -2.10 -17.82 15.00
N ILE A 52 -1.51 -16.79 14.45
CA ILE A 52 -2.17 -15.55 14.07
C ILE A 52 -2.05 -15.47 12.54
N PRO A 53 -3.12 -15.11 11.81
CA PRO A 53 -3.06 -15.01 10.36
C PRO A 53 -1.91 -14.16 9.84
N ASN A 54 -1.28 -14.66 8.80
CA ASN A 54 -0.12 -14.07 8.17
C ASN A 54 -0.31 -14.03 6.65
N LEU A 55 0.14 -12.96 6.02
CA LEU A 55 0.17 -12.77 4.57
C LEU A 55 1.63 -12.56 4.15
N GLU A 56 2.13 -13.41 3.28
CA GLU A 56 3.39 -13.19 2.58
C GLU A 56 3.08 -12.74 1.16
N ILE A 57 3.34 -11.46 0.87
CA ILE A 57 3.02 -10.85 -0.42
C ILE A 57 4.27 -10.77 -1.26
N GLY A 58 4.25 -11.38 -2.44
CA GLY A 58 5.32 -11.30 -3.40
C GLY A 58 5.33 -10.00 -4.20
N ASP A 59 6.36 -9.82 -5.01
CA ASP A 59 6.59 -8.57 -5.77
C ASP A 59 5.53 -8.30 -6.84
N ALA A 60 4.86 -9.34 -7.34
CA ALA A 60 3.78 -9.23 -8.32
C ALA A 60 2.38 -9.31 -7.70
N GLY A 61 2.27 -9.26 -6.38
CA GLY A 61 1.00 -9.29 -5.67
C GLY A 61 0.45 -10.68 -5.39
N GLU A 62 1.16 -11.73 -5.79
CA GLU A 62 0.87 -13.09 -5.34
C GLU A 62 1.00 -13.16 -3.83
N VAL A 63 0.12 -13.88 -3.17
CA VAL A 63 0.13 -13.98 -1.72
C VAL A 63 -0.02 -15.41 -1.25
N VAL A 64 0.79 -15.76 -0.26
CA VAL A 64 0.64 -16.96 0.53
C VAL A 64 -0.09 -16.57 1.81
N LEU A 65 -1.16 -17.30 2.10
CA LEU A 65 -2.03 -17.08 3.25
C LEU A 65 -1.78 -18.19 4.26
N GLU A 66 -1.45 -17.81 5.48
CA GLU A 66 -1.53 -18.67 6.65
C GLU A 66 -2.60 -18.11 7.56
N LEU A 67 -3.70 -18.84 7.74
CA LEU A 67 -4.88 -18.41 8.48
C LEU A 67 -4.88 -18.98 9.90
N TRP A 68 -5.99 -18.87 10.60
CA TRP A 68 -6.14 -19.45 11.94
C TRP A 68 -5.96 -20.97 11.96
N CYS A 69 -6.39 -21.65 10.91
CA CYS A 69 -6.25 -23.09 10.75
C CYS A 69 -5.77 -23.48 9.36
N LYS A 70 -6.37 -22.95 8.31
CA LYS A 70 -6.04 -23.26 6.91
C LYS A 70 -4.91 -22.39 6.39
N GLY A 71 -4.36 -22.80 5.26
CA GLY A 71 -3.47 -22.01 4.43
C GLY A 71 -3.95 -22.00 3.00
N GLY A 72 -3.38 -21.15 2.18
CA GLY A 72 -3.72 -21.07 0.77
C GLY A 72 -2.96 -20.00 0.03
N LYS A 73 -3.44 -19.70 -1.15
CA LYS A 73 -2.87 -18.70 -2.04
C LYS A 73 -3.94 -17.73 -2.51
N GLY A 74 -3.50 -16.56 -2.91
CA GLY A 74 -4.35 -15.54 -3.51
C GLY A 74 -3.54 -14.56 -4.32
N GLN A 75 -4.22 -13.54 -4.81
CA GLN A 75 -3.63 -12.49 -5.63
C GLN A 75 -4.18 -11.13 -5.23
N PHE A 76 -3.29 -10.19 -4.98
CA PHE A 76 -3.63 -8.77 -4.90
C PHE A 76 -3.39 -8.08 -6.24
N SER A 77 -4.33 -7.22 -6.62
CA SER A 77 -4.18 -6.25 -7.69
C SER A 77 -4.37 -4.86 -7.11
N VAL A 78 -3.45 -3.94 -7.39
CA VAL A 78 -3.40 -2.63 -6.74
C VAL A 78 -3.28 -1.54 -7.79
N ALA A 79 -4.12 -0.51 -7.65
CA ALA A 79 -4.05 0.72 -8.44
C ALA A 79 -4.26 1.91 -7.50
N GLY A 80 -3.18 2.66 -7.21
CA GLY A 80 -3.22 3.70 -6.20
C GLY A 80 -3.61 3.12 -4.83
N ASN A 81 -4.64 3.67 -4.21
CA ASN A 81 -5.20 3.15 -2.96
C ASN A 81 -6.38 2.17 -3.15
N THR A 82 -6.68 1.81 -4.38
CA THR A 82 -7.64 0.74 -4.69
C THR A 82 -6.96 -0.61 -4.64
N VAL A 83 -7.61 -1.59 -4.05
CA VAL A 83 -7.12 -2.96 -3.94
C VAL A 83 -8.21 -3.94 -4.31
N ILE A 84 -7.82 -5.01 -4.98
CA ILE A 84 -8.67 -6.18 -5.25
C ILE A 84 -7.90 -7.40 -4.77
N PHE A 85 -8.54 -8.21 -3.94
CA PHE A 85 -8.03 -9.51 -3.53
C PHE A 85 -8.87 -10.62 -4.14
N VAL A 86 -8.22 -11.60 -4.73
CA VAL A 86 -8.85 -12.82 -5.25
C VAL A 86 -8.24 -14.02 -4.54
N ALA A 87 -9.07 -14.79 -3.84
CA ALA A 87 -8.64 -16.04 -3.23
C ALA A 87 -8.36 -17.08 -4.34
N GLY A 88 -7.23 -17.74 -4.23
CA GLY A 88 -6.85 -18.85 -5.07
C GLY A 88 -7.10 -20.20 -4.41
N ALA A 89 -6.24 -21.17 -4.69
CA ALA A 89 -6.33 -22.49 -4.09
C ALA A 89 -6.14 -22.44 -2.57
N MET A 90 -7.06 -23.04 -1.84
CA MET A 90 -7.00 -23.22 -0.39
C MET A 90 -6.67 -24.66 -0.06
N GLU A 91 -5.88 -24.86 0.98
CA GLU A 91 -5.58 -26.19 1.47
C GLU A 91 -6.83 -26.85 2.06
N ASN A 92 -7.06 -28.11 1.70
CA ASN A 92 -8.12 -28.92 2.30
C ASN A 92 -7.61 -29.57 3.59
N ARG A 93 -7.59 -28.78 4.66
CA ARG A 93 -7.12 -29.20 5.98
C ARG A 93 -8.32 -29.31 6.93
N PRO A 94 -8.42 -30.38 7.75
CA PRO A 94 -9.46 -30.46 8.75
C PRO A 94 -9.23 -29.39 9.82
N CYS A 95 -10.27 -28.63 10.12
CA CYS A 95 -10.25 -27.55 11.09
C CYS A 95 -11.42 -27.65 12.04
N PRO A 96 -11.25 -27.27 13.31
CA PRO A 96 -12.39 -27.07 14.20
C PRO A 96 -13.35 -26.04 13.60
N PRO A 97 -14.68 -26.21 13.77
CA PRO A 97 -15.68 -25.38 13.10
C PRO A 97 -15.53 -23.87 13.35
N ASP A 98 -15.19 -23.48 14.56
CA ASP A 98 -14.96 -22.07 14.94
C ASP A 98 -13.79 -21.44 14.20
N ARG A 99 -12.69 -22.17 14.04
CA ARG A 99 -11.52 -21.70 13.30
C ARG A 99 -11.73 -21.72 11.78
N ALA A 100 -12.45 -22.72 11.28
CA ALA A 100 -12.83 -22.74 9.88
C ALA A 100 -13.72 -21.55 9.52
N GLN A 101 -14.67 -21.20 10.38
CA GLN A 101 -15.51 -20.02 10.21
C GLN A 101 -14.69 -18.73 10.26
N ALA A 102 -13.76 -18.60 11.21
CA ALA A 102 -12.89 -17.42 11.31
C ALA A 102 -12.00 -17.26 10.08
N ASP A 103 -11.50 -18.34 9.51
CA ASP A 103 -10.75 -18.34 8.25
C ASP A 103 -11.60 -17.84 7.09
N ASP A 104 -12.83 -18.35 6.97
CA ASP A 104 -13.78 -17.97 5.91
C ASP A 104 -14.18 -16.48 6.03
N GLU A 105 -14.39 -15.99 7.25
CA GLU A 105 -14.68 -14.58 7.51
C GLU A 105 -13.51 -13.66 7.15
N LEU A 106 -12.28 -14.08 7.43
CA LEU A 106 -11.09 -13.32 7.07
C LEU A 106 -10.91 -13.23 5.56
N ILE A 107 -11.07 -14.34 4.85
CA ILE A 107 -11.03 -14.37 3.38
C ILE A 107 -12.14 -13.51 2.79
N ALA A 108 -13.35 -13.58 3.32
CA ALA A 108 -14.47 -12.76 2.87
C ALA A 108 -14.19 -11.27 3.07
N ALA A 109 -13.61 -10.88 4.20
CA ALA A 109 -13.27 -9.50 4.49
C ALA A 109 -12.13 -8.96 3.59
N LEU A 110 -11.13 -9.78 3.28
CA LEU A 110 -10.09 -9.44 2.29
C LEU A 110 -10.70 -9.26 0.89
N THR A 111 -11.60 -10.13 0.49
CA THR A 111 -12.27 -10.09 -0.81
C THR A 111 -13.19 -8.87 -0.94
N ASP A 112 -13.85 -8.48 0.15
CA ASP A 112 -14.73 -7.31 0.20
C ASP A 112 -13.97 -5.98 0.26
N ALA A 113 -12.72 -5.97 0.68
CA ALA A 113 -11.92 -4.76 0.76
C ALA A 113 -11.71 -4.13 -0.61
N GLY A 114 -12.02 -2.84 -0.74
CA GLY A 114 -11.86 -2.08 -1.98
C GLY A 114 -10.73 -1.05 -1.93
N THR A 115 -10.29 -0.69 -0.75
CA THR A 115 -9.22 0.27 -0.53
C THR A 115 -8.22 -0.21 0.52
N TRP A 116 -7.03 0.35 0.46
CA TRP A 116 -5.99 0.08 1.43
C TRP A 116 -5.34 1.37 1.90
N LYS A 117 -4.76 1.34 3.09
CA LYS A 117 -3.97 2.43 3.68
C LYS A 117 -2.76 1.85 4.37
N ARG A 118 -1.68 2.60 4.38
CA ARG A 118 -0.49 2.28 5.17
C ARG A 118 -0.14 3.45 6.08
N GLN A 119 0.18 3.13 7.33
CA GLN A 119 0.68 4.08 8.32
C GLN A 119 1.87 3.41 9.02
N GLY A 120 3.08 3.74 8.59
CA GLY A 120 4.29 3.09 9.07
C GLY A 120 4.25 1.58 8.78
N ASP A 121 4.32 0.77 9.83
CA ASP A 121 4.30 -0.69 9.72
C ASP A 121 2.88 -1.28 9.70
N PHE A 122 1.85 -0.46 9.78
CA PHE A 122 0.46 -0.91 9.76
C PHE A 122 -0.16 -0.72 8.38
N VAL A 123 -0.80 -1.76 7.89
CA VAL A 123 -1.55 -1.79 6.64
C VAL A 123 -2.99 -2.16 6.94
N SER A 124 -3.93 -1.34 6.48
CA SER A 124 -5.36 -1.59 6.65
C SER A 124 -6.00 -1.85 5.30
N PHE A 125 -6.77 -2.92 5.22
CA PHE A 125 -7.68 -3.22 4.11
C PHE A 125 -9.09 -2.83 4.53
N VAL A 126 -9.71 -1.95 3.75
CA VAL A 126 -10.96 -1.29 4.11
C VAL A 126 -12.10 -1.76 3.23
N GLY A 127 -13.09 -2.36 3.83
CA GLY A 127 -14.35 -2.78 3.26
C GLY A 127 -15.45 -2.61 4.31
N ALA A 128 -16.49 -3.43 4.29
CA ALA A 128 -17.50 -3.48 5.36
C ALA A 128 -16.86 -3.76 6.72
N LYS A 129 -15.81 -4.56 6.74
CA LYS A 129 -14.90 -4.73 7.87
C LYS A 129 -13.53 -4.18 7.50
N THR A 130 -12.83 -3.56 8.46
CA THR A 130 -11.44 -3.15 8.28
C THR A 130 -10.54 -4.21 8.89
N LEU A 131 -9.60 -4.71 8.08
CA LEU A 131 -8.56 -5.60 8.54
C LEU A 131 -7.26 -4.82 8.66
N ARG A 132 -6.62 -4.85 9.81
CA ARG A 132 -5.32 -4.24 10.04
C ARG A 132 -4.25 -5.30 10.22
N PHE A 133 -3.18 -5.16 9.46
CA PHE A 133 -2.00 -6.00 9.54
C PHE A 133 -0.79 -5.17 9.96
N ARG A 134 0.17 -5.82 10.58
CA ARG A 134 1.46 -5.23 10.90
C ARG A 134 2.54 -5.93 10.10
N ILE A 135 3.37 -5.13 9.42
CA ILE A 135 4.53 -5.63 8.68
C ILE A 135 5.54 -6.21 9.68
N ASN A 136 6.03 -7.41 9.39
CA ASN A 136 7.10 -8.02 10.17
C ASN A 136 8.42 -7.35 9.79
N THR A 137 8.91 -6.50 10.69
CA THR A 137 10.26 -5.93 10.59
C THR A 137 11.21 -6.82 11.38
N ASN A 138 12.11 -7.49 10.67
CA ASN A 138 13.24 -8.21 11.28
C ASN A 138 14.39 -7.25 11.57
#